data_c8d2fbce0ed51818363ae88027b07dd2
#
_entry.id   c8d2fbce0ed51818363ae88027b07dd2
#
_cell.length_a   1.000
_cell.length_b   1.000
_cell.length_c   1.000
_cell.angle_alpha   90.00
_cell.angle_beta   90.00
_cell.angle_gamma   90.00
#
_symmetry.space_group_name_H-M   'P 1'
#
loop_
_entity.id
_entity.type
_entity.pdbx_description
1 polymer ?
#
loop_
_entity_poly.entity_id
_entity_poly.type
_entity_poly.pdbx_seq_one_letter_code
_entity_poly.pdbx_strand_id
1 'polypeptide(L)'
;MAPDLALADRPEVRASLDIVSAWVESQRAYSGLPGASLAIVHDQTVVWAAGFGWADVERRRPATAETRYRIASITKTFTATAILQLRDAGRLQLDDSLARHLPWFSIAGKHADAPPITIRHLLTHTSGLPREAAFPYWTDFDFPTAERLREGLARQESILATETQWKYSNLALALAGDVVEAASGEPYARYVQNHILDPLGMKDTRVLAPDPDDPGLARAYGRRMPDGSRGPAPHVDTRGISAAANMTTSVTDLARFAMLQFRDGPAGGAQILRGSTLREMQRVHWLEPDWQAGWGLGFRILRAGGKTSFGHGGSLPGYRTQLRIWPAEKLAVIAMTNADDGDPLTMVERAQQYVGPPIAKAIAKATAKDDKRAPDPAWRRYVGRYRSRWGDAQVLLGDDSLLLIDPSLPDPMLMVIRLQPVEGQAHTFRADAKDGYASHGEAVVFELDAGGRATRVRVGQNYLDAVESW
;
A
#
# COMPACT_ATOMS: atom_id res chain seq x y z
N MET A 1 18.01 -20.30 -25.41
CA MET A 1 17.38 -19.16 -24.72
C MET A 1 18.45 -18.56 -23.81
N ALA A 2 18.74 -17.27 -23.95
CA ALA A 2 19.58 -16.58 -22.97
C ALA A 2 18.87 -16.65 -21.60
N PRO A 3 19.61 -16.83 -20.47
CA PRO A 3 19.02 -16.83 -19.15
C PRO A 3 18.26 -15.51 -18.95
N ASP A 4 17.06 -15.60 -18.38
CA ASP A 4 16.24 -14.42 -18.07
C ASP A 4 16.98 -13.62 -16.99
N LEU A 5 17.45 -12.42 -17.34
CA LEU A 5 18.18 -11.55 -16.43
C LEU A 5 17.27 -11.13 -15.28
N ALA A 6 17.80 -11.14 -14.07
CA ALA A 6 17.11 -10.55 -12.93
C ALA A 6 16.71 -9.10 -13.25
N LEU A 7 15.57 -8.64 -12.76
CA LEU A 7 15.03 -7.32 -13.11
C LEU A 7 16.04 -6.19 -12.86
N ALA A 8 16.81 -6.28 -11.77
CA ALA A 8 17.88 -5.33 -11.45
C ALA A 8 19.06 -5.32 -12.46
N ASP A 9 19.25 -6.41 -13.18
CA ASP A 9 20.38 -6.56 -14.12
C ASP A 9 20.04 -6.11 -15.55
N ARG A 10 18.79 -5.76 -15.80
CA ARG A 10 18.38 -5.19 -17.08
C ARG A 10 18.98 -3.79 -17.24
N PRO A 11 19.62 -3.48 -18.38
CA PRO A 11 20.42 -2.25 -18.54
C PRO A 11 19.67 -0.97 -18.20
N GLU A 12 18.40 -0.87 -18.61
CA GLU A 12 17.54 0.30 -18.35
C GLU A 12 17.17 0.44 -16.88
N VAL A 13 16.98 -0.66 -16.15
CA VAL A 13 16.71 -0.65 -14.70
C VAL A 13 17.99 -0.34 -13.95
N ARG A 14 19.12 -0.97 -14.32
CA ARG A 14 20.42 -0.72 -13.71
C ARG A 14 20.80 0.76 -13.82
N ALA A 15 20.72 1.35 -14.99
CA ALA A 15 21.02 2.76 -15.20
C ALA A 15 20.15 3.68 -14.31
N SER A 16 18.89 3.36 -14.13
CA SER A 16 18.00 4.14 -13.25
C SER A 16 18.32 3.96 -11.77
N LEU A 17 18.72 2.77 -11.34
CA LEU A 17 19.20 2.51 -9.97
C LEU A 17 20.49 3.26 -9.68
N ASP A 18 21.42 3.32 -10.63
CA ASP A 18 22.67 4.09 -10.51
C ASP A 18 22.38 5.60 -10.36
N ILE A 19 21.40 6.13 -11.11
CA ILE A 19 20.95 7.52 -10.98
C ILE A 19 20.39 7.76 -9.57
N VAL A 20 19.50 6.90 -9.07
CA VAL A 20 18.92 7.04 -7.72
C VAL A 20 20.01 6.96 -6.67
N SER A 21 20.93 6.01 -6.79
CA SER A 21 22.04 5.83 -5.85
C SER A 21 22.92 7.09 -5.78
N ALA A 22 23.36 7.59 -6.93
CA ALA A 22 24.19 8.80 -7.01
C ALA A 22 23.45 10.03 -6.47
N TRP A 23 22.18 10.16 -6.79
CA TRP A 23 21.34 11.27 -6.30
C TRP A 23 21.16 11.23 -4.79
N VAL A 24 20.82 10.06 -4.20
CA VAL A 24 20.62 9.91 -2.75
C VAL A 24 21.91 10.24 -2.01
N GLU A 25 23.07 9.72 -2.48
CA GLU A 25 24.36 10.02 -1.85
C GLU A 25 24.70 11.52 -1.91
N SER A 26 24.43 12.17 -3.03
CA SER A 26 24.65 13.62 -3.19
C SER A 26 23.72 14.44 -2.29
N GLN A 27 22.42 14.12 -2.25
CA GLN A 27 21.45 14.81 -1.38
C GLN A 27 21.79 14.63 0.10
N ARG A 28 22.19 13.42 0.50
CA ARG A 28 22.67 13.13 1.85
C ARG A 28 23.89 14.00 2.21
N ALA A 29 24.85 14.08 1.31
CA ALA A 29 26.06 14.87 1.53
C ALA A 29 25.75 16.37 1.62
N TYR A 30 24.99 16.94 0.68
CA TYR A 30 24.61 18.35 0.69
C TYR A 30 23.79 18.75 1.91
N SER A 31 22.85 17.92 2.34
CA SER A 31 22.03 18.18 3.53
C SER A 31 22.79 17.90 4.84
N GLY A 32 23.98 17.27 4.78
CA GLY A 32 24.70 16.81 5.96
C GLY A 32 23.94 15.74 6.74
N LEU A 33 23.13 14.94 6.05
CA LEU A 33 22.40 13.83 6.67
C LEU A 33 23.40 12.71 7.03
N PRO A 34 23.41 12.19 8.28
CA PRO A 34 24.37 11.16 8.68
C PRO A 34 24.26 9.89 7.85
N GLY A 35 23.07 9.31 7.76
CA GLY A 35 22.86 8.07 7.04
C GLY A 35 21.43 7.89 6.56
N ALA A 36 21.30 7.03 5.55
CA ALA A 36 20.02 6.60 5.02
C ALA A 36 20.10 5.15 4.52
N SER A 37 18.97 4.46 4.48
CA SER A 37 18.84 3.18 3.79
C SER A 37 17.56 3.19 2.94
N LEU A 38 17.66 2.61 1.74
CA LEU A 38 16.56 2.53 0.79
C LEU A 38 16.37 1.10 0.29
N ALA A 39 15.13 0.74 -0.03
CA ALA A 39 14.81 -0.48 -0.78
C ALA A 39 13.73 -0.21 -1.83
N ILE A 40 13.84 -0.91 -2.95
CA ILE A 40 12.87 -0.92 -4.06
C ILE A 40 12.40 -2.35 -4.24
N VAL A 41 11.09 -2.54 -4.20
CA VAL A 41 10.42 -3.84 -4.31
C VAL A 41 9.51 -3.83 -5.52
N HIS A 42 9.56 -4.89 -6.31
CA HIS A 42 8.55 -5.14 -7.33
C HIS A 42 7.93 -6.52 -7.10
N ASP A 43 6.62 -6.55 -6.91
CA ASP A 43 5.82 -7.75 -6.58
C ASP A 43 6.46 -8.54 -5.42
N GLN A 44 6.95 -9.74 -5.65
CA GLN A 44 7.55 -10.61 -4.64
C GLN A 44 9.09 -10.57 -4.64
N THR A 45 9.70 -9.50 -5.18
CA THR A 45 11.16 -9.41 -5.33
C THR A 45 11.70 -8.08 -4.82
N VAL A 46 12.74 -8.12 -4.00
CA VAL A 46 13.56 -6.93 -3.74
C VAL A 46 14.43 -6.69 -4.97
N VAL A 47 14.11 -5.64 -5.72
CA VAL A 47 14.86 -5.26 -6.92
C VAL A 47 16.23 -4.70 -6.54
N TRP A 48 16.24 -3.89 -5.47
CA TRP A 48 17.46 -3.23 -5.02
C TRP A 48 17.30 -2.77 -3.56
N ALA A 49 18.40 -2.81 -2.81
CA ALA A 49 18.48 -2.22 -1.48
C ALA A 49 19.92 -1.75 -1.22
N ALA A 50 20.07 -0.58 -0.59
CA ALA A 50 21.37 -0.01 -0.25
C ALA A 50 21.31 0.88 0.98
N GLY A 51 22.47 1.06 1.63
CA GLY A 51 22.72 2.06 2.66
C GLY A 51 23.67 3.14 2.16
N PHE A 52 23.57 4.34 2.71
CA PHE A 52 24.32 5.54 2.35
C PHE A 52 24.80 6.24 3.60
N GLY A 53 26.07 6.68 3.60
CA GLY A 53 26.67 7.35 4.73
C GLY A 53 26.83 6.46 5.96
N TRP A 54 26.52 6.98 7.15
CA TRP A 54 26.85 6.38 8.42
C TRP A 54 25.61 6.02 9.24
N ALA A 55 25.53 4.77 9.68
CA ALA A 55 24.61 4.36 10.73
C ALA A 55 25.05 4.90 12.10
N ASP A 56 26.35 5.11 12.30
CA ASP A 56 26.93 5.72 13.49
C ASP A 56 28.17 6.51 13.04
N VAL A 57 28.10 7.84 13.12
CA VAL A 57 29.16 8.75 12.66
C VAL A 57 30.40 8.62 13.55
N GLU A 58 30.21 8.57 14.86
CA GLU A 58 31.30 8.55 15.84
C GLU A 58 32.11 7.27 15.77
N ARG A 59 31.40 6.12 15.55
CA ARG A 59 32.05 4.81 15.39
C ARG A 59 32.43 4.52 13.93
N ARG A 60 32.16 5.45 13.01
CA ARG A 60 32.36 5.27 11.56
C ARG A 60 31.73 3.98 11.02
N ARG A 61 30.58 3.59 11.56
CA ARG A 61 29.84 2.41 11.10
C ARG A 61 28.97 2.80 9.91
N PRO A 62 29.18 2.21 8.72
CA PRO A 62 28.40 2.56 7.54
C PRO A 62 26.93 2.13 7.71
N ALA A 63 26.03 2.87 7.07
CA ALA A 63 24.66 2.42 6.89
C ALA A 63 24.62 1.38 5.76
N THR A 64 23.82 0.33 5.96
CA THR A 64 23.58 -0.76 4.98
C THR A 64 22.09 -0.98 4.81
N ALA A 65 21.70 -1.87 3.90
CA ALA A 65 20.31 -2.29 3.75
C ALA A 65 19.76 -2.99 5.01
N GLU A 66 20.63 -3.60 5.81
CA GLU A 66 20.29 -4.33 7.05
C GLU A 66 20.34 -3.44 8.29
N THR A 67 20.80 -2.19 8.14
CA THR A 67 20.79 -1.22 9.25
C THR A 67 19.35 -1.03 9.72
N ARG A 68 19.13 -1.15 11.04
CA ARG A 68 17.82 -0.99 11.65
C ARG A 68 17.57 0.46 12.03
N TYR A 69 16.33 0.89 11.84
CA TYR A 69 15.84 2.22 12.21
C TYR A 69 14.54 2.08 12.99
N ARG A 70 14.26 3.03 13.88
CA ARG A 70 12.95 3.15 14.52
C ARG A 70 11.96 3.65 13.45
N ILE A 71 10.93 2.84 13.19
CA ILE A 71 9.98 3.15 12.11
C ILE A 71 8.75 3.93 12.55
N ALA A 72 8.68 4.24 13.85
CA ALA A 72 7.64 5.10 14.39
C ALA A 72 6.24 4.71 13.87
N SER A 73 5.51 5.66 13.29
CA SER A 73 4.11 5.46 12.89
C SER A 73 3.89 4.43 11.77
N ILE A 74 4.91 3.94 11.09
CA ILE A 74 4.75 2.76 10.22
C ILE A 74 4.29 1.54 11.04
N THR A 75 4.59 1.49 12.35
CA THR A 75 4.06 0.50 13.31
C THR A 75 2.54 0.32 13.20
N LYS A 76 1.80 1.40 12.93
CA LYS A 76 0.33 1.38 12.82
C LYS A 76 -0.18 0.42 11.74
N THR A 77 0.60 0.24 10.68
CA THR A 77 0.24 -0.69 9.61
C THR A 77 0.30 -2.15 10.06
N PHE A 78 1.22 -2.48 10.97
CA PHE A 78 1.30 -3.80 11.61
C PHE A 78 0.16 -4.01 12.61
N THR A 79 -0.19 -2.99 13.39
CA THR A 79 -1.34 -3.04 14.29
C THR A 79 -2.64 -3.25 13.52
N ALA A 80 -2.83 -2.53 12.42
CA ALA A 80 -3.97 -2.74 11.54
C ALA A 80 -3.98 -4.17 10.95
N THR A 81 -2.82 -4.69 10.55
CA THR A 81 -2.69 -6.08 10.07
C THR A 81 -3.12 -7.08 11.14
N ALA A 82 -2.70 -6.89 12.40
CA ALA A 82 -3.10 -7.75 13.53
C ALA A 82 -4.63 -7.71 13.75
N ILE A 83 -5.24 -6.52 13.74
CA ILE A 83 -6.70 -6.36 13.84
C ILE A 83 -7.40 -7.12 12.71
N LEU A 84 -6.91 -7.02 11.47
CA LEU A 84 -7.53 -7.68 10.33
C LEU A 84 -7.35 -9.21 10.36
N GLN A 85 -6.24 -9.71 10.91
CA GLN A 85 -6.07 -11.15 11.17
C GLN A 85 -7.13 -11.65 12.17
N LEU A 86 -7.34 -10.92 13.26
CA LEU A 86 -8.35 -11.26 14.27
C LEU A 86 -9.79 -11.17 13.71
N ARG A 87 -10.07 -10.18 12.86
CA ARG A 87 -11.33 -10.09 12.12
C ARG A 87 -11.54 -11.30 11.20
N ASP A 88 -10.52 -11.66 10.40
CA ASP A 88 -10.59 -12.80 9.48
C ASP A 88 -10.72 -14.15 10.22
N ALA A 89 -10.24 -14.21 11.47
CA ALA A 89 -10.43 -15.34 12.39
C ALA A 89 -11.79 -15.31 13.13
N GLY A 90 -12.65 -14.31 12.87
CA GLY A 90 -13.97 -14.18 13.51
C GLY A 90 -13.93 -13.77 15.00
N ARG A 91 -12.79 -13.23 15.48
CA ARG A 91 -12.61 -12.83 16.88
C ARG A 91 -13.16 -11.44 17.18
N LEU A 92 -13.32 -10.60 16.16
CA LEU A 92 -13.89 -9.25 16.23
C LEU A 92 -14.52 -8.86 14.89
N GLN A 93 -15.32 -7.78 14.92
CA GLN A 93 -15.79 -7.07 13.72
C GLN A 93 -15.25 -5.64 13.74
N LEU A 94 -15.01 -5.05 12.56
CA LEU A 94 -14.49 -3.68 12.50
C LEU A 94 -15.48 -2.65 13.08
N ASP A 95 -16.76 -2.96 12.99
CA ASP A 95 -17.84 -2.09 13.46
C ASP A 95 -18.29 -2.42 14.90
N ASP A 96 -17.60 -3.33 15.59
CA ASP A 96 -17.75 -3.52 17.03
C ASP A 96 -17.38 -2.21 17.74
N SER A 97 -18.20 -1.84 18.74
CA SER A 97 -17.84 -0.73 19.62
C SER A 97 -16.57 -1.04 20.41
N LEU A 98 -15.72 -0.04 20.61
CA LEU A 98 -14.48 -0.20 21.37
C LEU A 98 -14.75 -0.75 22.78
N ALA A 99 -15.82 -0.30 23.44
CA ALA A 99 -16.19 -0.77 24.77
C ALA A 99 -16.55 -2.27 24.85
N ARG A 100 -16.93 -2.90 23.72
CA ARG A 100 -17.16 -4.35 23.66
C ARG A 100 -15.89 -5.16 23.93
N HIS A 101 -14.77 -4.69 23.41
CA HIS A 101 -13.45 -5.35 23.56
C HIS A 101 -12.66 -4.79 24.74
N LEU A 102 -12.87 -3.51 25.08
CA LEU A 102 -12.21 -2.82 26.18
C LEU A 102 -13.29 -2.28 27.16
N PRO A 103 -13.86 -3.14 28.04
CA PRO A 103 -14.94 -2.71 28.96
C PRO A 103 -14.55 -1.57 29.91
N TRP A 104 -13.25 -1.39 30.14
CA TRP A 104 -12.71 -0.30 30.93
C TRP A 104 -12.63 1.04 30.16
N PHE A 105 -12.78 1.01 28.83
CA PHE A 105 -12.67 2.22 28.01
C PHE A 105 -13.81 3.18 28.31
N SER A 106 -13.45 4.36 28.76
CA SER A 106 -14.37 5.48 28.96
C SER A 106 -13.64 6.79 28.64
N ILE A 107 -14.26 7.65 27.88
CA ILE A 107 -13.80 9.00 27.61
C ILE A 107 -15.01 9.94 27.60
N ALA A 108 -14.86 11.14 28.17
CA ALA A 108 -15.94 12.11 28.15
C ALA A 108 -16.28 12.53 26.72
N GLY A 109 -17.56 12.51 26.37
CA GLY A 109 -18.06 12.92 25.05
C GLY A 109 -18.74 14.28 25.11
N LYS A 110 -18.37 15.21 24.23
CA LYS A 110 -19.04 16.49 24.05
C LYS A 110 -20.25 16.43 23.11
N HIS A 111 -20.41 15.31 22.41
CA HIS A 111 -21.38 15.15 21.33
C HIS A 111 -22.33 14.03 21.69
N ALA A 112 -23.50 14.38 22.24
CA ALA A 112 -24.47 13.42 22.79
C ALA A 112 -25.11 12.51 21.71
N ASP A 113 -25.08 12.95 20.45
CA ASP A 113 -25.62 12.24 19.28
C ASP A 113 -24.57 11.48 18.48
N ALA A 114 -23.29 11.53 18.89
CA ALA A 114 -22.22 10.82 18.20
C ALA A 114 -22.38 9.29 18.37
N PRO A 115 -22.17 8.51 17.31
CA PRO A 115 -22.17 7.06 17.42
C PRO A 115 -20.98 6.58 18.28
N PRO A 116 -21.08 5.37 18.87
CA PRO A 116 -19.97 4.79 19.62
C PRO A 116 -18.71 4.68 18.76
N ILE A 117 -17.54 4.89 19.38
CA ILE A 117 -16.26 4.66 18.71
C ILE A 117 -16.13 3.17 18.40
N THR A 118 -15.84 2.83 17.13
CA THR A 118 -15.61 1.47 16.66
C THR A 118 -14.14 1.21 16.38
N ILE A 119 -13.76 -0.05 16.19
CA ILE A 119 -12.41 -0.45 15.78
C ILE A 119 -12.05 0.18 14.41
N ARG A 120 -13.00 0.25 13.47
CA ARG A 120 -12.81 0.94 12.18
C ARG A 120 -12.38 2.39 12.38
N HIS A 121 -13.04 3.12 13.27
CA HIS A 121 -12.72 4.53 13.55
C HIS A 121 -11.30 4.71 14.09
N LEU A 122 -10.77 3.73 14.85
CA LEU A 122 -9.38 3.76 15.30
C LEU A 122 -8.41 3.66 14.11
N LEU A 123 -8.65 2.73 13.18
CA LEU A 123 -7.76 2.45 12.05
C LEU A 123 -7.83 3.52 10.95
N THR A 124 -8.92 4.26 10.86
CA THR A 124 -9.12 5.33 9.86
C THR A 124 -8.88 6.73 10.40
N HIS A 125 -8.57 6.86 11.69
CA HIS A 125 -8.42 8.16 12.37
C HIS A 125 -9.69 9.03 12.32
N THR A 126 -10.86 8.41 12.40
CA THR A 126 -12.17 9.09 12.42
C THR A 126 -12.89 8.95 13.75
N SER A 127 -12.18 8.50 14.78
CA SER A 127 -12.72 8.29 16.14
C SER A 127 -13.03 9.58 16.91
N GLY A 128 -12.50 10.73 16.45
CA GLY A 128 -12.61 11.99 17.21
C GLY A 128 -11.73 12.06 18.46
N LEU A 129 -10.97 11.02 18.78
CA LEU A 129 -10.10 10.97 19.96
C LEU A 129 -9.00 12.04 19.90
N PRO A 130 -8.48 12.47 21.08
CA PRO A 130 -7.26 13.28 21.14
C PRO A 130 -6.12 12.65 20.34
N ARG A 131 -5.22 13.49 19.83
CA ARG A 131 -4.01 13.01 19.15
C ARG A 131 -3.16 12.12 20.05
N GLU A 132 -3.01 12.55 21.31
CA GLU A 132 -2.11 11.96 22.31
C GLU A 132 -2.89 11.65 23.60
N ALA A 133 -2.35 10.77 24.44
CA ALA A 133 -2.82 10.61 25.80
C ALA A 133 -2.50 11.87 26.66
N ALA A 134 -3.10 11.98 27.84
CA ALA A 134 -3.06 13.18 28.71
C ALA A 134 -1.71 13.44 29.39
N PHE A 135 -0.60 13.31 28.64
CA PHE A 135 0.77 13.48 29.15
C PHE A 135 1.65 14.18 28.11
N PRO A 136 2.63 15.03 28.49
CA PRO A 136 3.46 15.79 27.55
C PRO A 136 4.66 15.00 27.00
N TYR A 137 4.54 13.69 26.81
CA TYR A 137 5.63 12.75 26.52
C TYR A 137 6.42 13.02 25.22
N TRP A 138 5.91 13.84 24.30
CA TRP A 138 6.72 14.33 23.17
C TRP A 138 7.63 15.50 23.52
N THR A 139 7.49 16.04 24.74
CA THR A 139 8.32 17.15 25.26
C THR A 139 9.34 16.68 26.27
N ASP A 140 8.92 15.88 27.24
CA ASP A 140 9.77 15.37 28.34
C ASP A 140 10.31 13.96 28.08
N PHE A 141 9.80 13.29 27.04
CA PHE A 141 10.14 11.92 26.65
C PHE A 141 9.80 10.84 27.71
N ASP A 142 9.05 11.19 28.76
CA ASP A 142 8.50 10.21 29.72
C ASP A 142 7.19 9.64 29.22
N PHE A 143 7.27 8.63 28.37
CA PHE A 143 6.09 7.96 27.82
C PHE A 143 5.35 7.19 28.92
N PRO A 144 4.00 7.31 29.00
CA PRO A 144 3.21 6.61 29.99
C PRO A 144 3.23 5.10 29.77
N THR A 145 3.13 4.31 30.83
CA THR A 145 2.77 2.89 30.72
C THR A 145 1.35 2.73 30.22
N ALA A 146 0.93 1.53 29.85
CA ALA A 146 -0.45 1.25 29.43
C ALA A 146 -1.44 1.59 30.55
N GLU A 147 -1.12 1.30 31.81
CA GLU A 147 -1.96 1.61 32.97
C GLU A 147 -2.12 3.13 33.15
N ARG A 148 -1.02 3.89 33.14
CA ARG A 148 -1.09 5.35 33.22
C ARG A 148 -1.86 5.97 32.07
N LEU A 149 -1.73 5.40 30.84
CA LEU A 149 -2.52 5.84 29.69
C LEU A 149 -4.03 5.64 29.94
N ARG A 150 -4.43 4.47 30.43
CA ARG A 150 -5.83 4.16 30.78
C ARG A 150 -6.38 5.10 31.86
N GLU A 151 -5.63 5.32 32.93
CA GLU A 151 -6.00 6.27 33.99
C GLU A 151 -6.11 7.71 33.46
N GLY A 152 -5.27 8.07 32.48
CA GLY A 152 -5.28 9.38 31.83
C GLY A 152 -6.55 9.66 31.03
N LEU A 153 -7.21 8.62 30.46
CA LEU A 153 -8.41 8.78 29.67
C LEU A 153 -9.57 9.42 30.42
N ALA A 154 -9.72 9.13 31.71
CA ALA A 154 -10.75 9.74 32.56
C ALA A 154 -10.66 11.27 32.67
N ARG A 155 -9.49 11.85 32.32
CA ARG A 155 -9.24 13.30 32.31
C ARG A 155 -9.30 13.92 30.92
N GLN A 156 -9.61 13.13 29.92
CA GLN A 156 -9.71 13.55 28.52
C GLN A 156 -11.15 13.51 28.02
N GLU A 157 -11.38 14.25 26.96
CA GLU A 157 -12.65 14.25 26.24
C GLU A 157 -12.40 14.02 24.75
N SER A 158 -13.38 13.49 24.04
CA SER A 158 -13.33 13.44 22.59
C SER A 158 -13.32 14.86 22.03
N ILE A 159 -12.42 15.10 21.06
CA ILE A 159 -12.24 16.43 20.47
C ILE A 159 -13.29 16.71 19.41
N LEU A 160 -13.65 15.67 18.64
CA LEU A 160 -14.64 15.71 17.56
C LEU A 160 -15.67 14.61 17.78
N ALA A 161 -16.85 14.77 17.22
CA ALA A 161 -17.79 13.67 17.09
C ALA A 161 -17.20 12.58 16.20
N THR A 162 -17.48 11.32 16.53
CA THR A 162 -17.07 10.16 15.75
C THR A 162 -17.58 10.31 14.30
N GLU A 163 -16.73 9.99 13.34
CA GLU A 163 -17.07 9.95 11.90
C GLU A 163 -17.44 11.30 11.25
N THR A 164 -17.09 12.42 11.88
CA THR A 164 -17.38 13.75 11.32
C THR A 164 -16.20 14.36 10.58
N GLN A 165 -14.97 14.10 11.06
CA GLN A 165 -13.75 14.61 10.47
C GLN A 165 -12.59 13.64 10.69
N TRP A 166 -11.65 13.65 9.77
CA TRP A 166 -10.37 12.99 9.99
C TRP A 166 -9.53 13.74 11.03
N LYS A 167 -9.03 13.00 12.01
CA LYS A 167 -8.15 13.52 13.03
C LYS A 167 -7.13 12.46 13.44
N TYR A 168 -5.88 12.64 13.04
CA TYR A 168 -4.81 11.73 13.38
C TYR A 168 -4.70 11.52 14.90
N SER A 169 -4.63 10.25 15.35
CA SER A 169 -4.55 9.91 16.75
C SER A 169 -3.57 8.76 17.00
N ASN A 170 -2.51 9.02 17.76
CA ASN A 170 -1.63 7.98 18.30
C ASN A 170 -2.36 7.18 19.39
N LEU A 171 -3.19 7.86 20.18
CA LEU A 171 -4.03 7.23 21.19
C LEU A 171 -4.97 6.17 20.57
N ALA A 172 -5.58 6.47 19.42
CA ALA A 172 -6.45 5.52 18.73
C ALA A 172 -5.72 4.21 18.41
N LEU A 173 -4.49 4.28 17.92
CA LEU A 173 -3.72 3.09 17.57
C LEU A 173 -3.10 2.41 18.79
N ALA A 174 -2.85 3.12 19.89
CA ALA A 174 -2.53 2.49 21.18
C ALA A 174 -3.70 1.62 21.66
N LEU A 175 -4.93 2.17 21.65
CA LEU A 175 -6.16 1.42 21.97
C LEU A 175 -6.42 0.26 21.01
N ALA A 176 -6.08 0.39 19.72
CA ALA A 176 -6.13 -0.74 18.79
C ALA A 176 -5.16 -1.86 19.18
N GLY A 177 -4.00 -1.54 19.76
CA GLY A 177 -3.10 -2.52 20.38
C GLY A 177 -3.74 -3.23 21.57
N ASP A 178 -4.42 -2.50 22.47
CA ASP A 178 -5.18 -3.09 23.57
C ASP A 178 -6.30 -4.02 23.05
N VAL A 179 -6.96 -3.67 21.93
CA VAL A 179 -7.95 -4.56 21.28
C VAL A 179 -7.30 -5.83 20.75
N VAL A 180 -6.08 -5.75 20.18
CA VAL A 180 -5.34 -6.97 19.77
C VAL A 180 -5.12 -7.88 20.98
N GLU A 181 -4.66 -7.36 22.11
CA GLU A 181 -4.46 -8.14 23.34
C GLU A 181 -5.76 -8.76 23.83
N ALA A 182 -6.84 -7.97 23.93
CA ALA A 182 -8.12 -8.42 24.43
C ALA A 182 -8.75 -9.51 23.53
N ALA A 183 -8.69 -9.34 22.22
CA ALA A 183 -9.28 -10.27 21.26
C ALA A 183 -8.45 -11.54 21.05
N SER A 184 -7.12 -11.46 21.15
CA SER A 184 -6.23 -12.61 20.98
C SER A 184 -6.00 -13.41 22.27
N GLY A 185 -5.95 -12.72 23.41
CA GLY A 185 -5.47 -13.28 24.68
C GLY A 185 -3.94 -13.32 24.79
N GLU A 186 -3.21 -12.71 23.84
CA GLU A 186 -1.76 -12.61 23.81
C GLU A 186 -1.31 -11.16 24.01
N PRO A 187 -0.18 -10.88 24.71
CA PRO A 187 0.44 -9.56 24.70
C PRO A 187 0.70 -9.07 23.27
N TYR A 188 0.42 -7.79 22.97
CA TYR A 188 0.52 -7.19 21.64
C TYR A 188 1.85 -7.52 20.93
N ALA A 189 2.98 -7.33 21.65
CA ALA A 189 4.29 -7.58 21.07
C ALA A 189 4.48 -9.04 20.66
N ARG A 190 3.97 -9.99 21.46
CA ARG A 190 4.02 -11.42 21.15
C ARG A 190 3.12 -11.76 19.97
N TYR A 191 1.92 -11.20 19.92
CA TYR A 191 1.02 -11.42 18.80
C TYR A 191 1.66 -10.98 17.48
N VAL A 192 2.18 -9.76 17.42
CA VAL A 192 2.84 -9.25 16.20
C VAL A 192 4.04 -10.10 15.82
N GLN A 193 4.87 -10.51 16.81
CA GLN A 193 6.01 -11.37 16.55
C GLN A 193 5.58 -12.70 15.92
N ASN A 194 4.67 -13.42 16.58
CA ASN A 194 4.29 -14.79 16.20
C ASN A 194 3.46 -14.84 14.91
N HIS A 195 2.57 -13.86 14.70
CA HIS A 195 1.55 -13.92 13.64
C HIS A 195 1.87 -13.04 12.43
N ILE A 196 2.85 -12.14 12.54
CA ILE A 196 3.24 -11.26 11.43
C ILE A 196 4.73 -11.39 11.11
N LEU A 197 5.61 -11.12 12.08
CA LEU A 197 7.05 -11.03 11.80
C LEU A 197 7.67 -12.38 11.45
N ASP A 198 7.44 -13.39 12.27
CA ASP A 198 8.00 -14.73 12.06
C ASP A 198 7.52 -15.37 10.76
N PRO A 199 6.19 -15.39 10.44
CA PRO A 199 5.71 -15.92 9.17
C PRO A 199 6.24 -15.17 7.94
N LEU A 200 6.47 -13.86 8.05
CA LEU A 200 7.05 -13.07 6.96
C LEU A 200 8.58 -13.16 6.89
N GLY A 201 9.21 -13.80 7.87
CA GLY A 201 10.67 -13.93 7.96
C GLY A 201 11.39 -12.61 8.28
N MET A 202 10.73 -11.69 9.00
CA MET A 202 11.25 -10.37 9.39
C MET A 202 12.14 -10.50 10.63
N LYS A 203 13.30 -11.11 10.48
CA LYS A 203 14.18 -11.54 11.60
C LYS A 203 14.86 -10.39 12.35
N ASP A 204 15.08 -9.26 11.66
CA ASP A 204 15.73 -8.07 12.21
C ASP A 204 14.73 -7.04 12.72
N THR A 205 13.44 -7.34 12.68
CA THR A 205 12.38 -6.48 13.17
C THR A 205 12.08 -6.76 14.64
N ARG A 206 11.84 -5.70 15.41
CA ARG A 206 11.50 -5.76 16.85
C ARG A 206 10.27 -4.90 17.12
N VAL A 207 9.36 -5.41 17.94
CA VAL A 207 8.15 -4.68 18.37
C VAL A 207 8.46 -3.77 19.55
N LEU A 208 9.25 -4.26 20.49
CA LEU A 208 9.69 -3.49 21.65
C LEU A 208 10.85 -2.56 21.29
N ALA A 209 11.03 -1.50 22.10
CA ALA A 209 12.18 -0.61 21.93
C ALA A 209 13.49 -1.41 22.02
N PRO A 210 14.43 -1.18 21.09
CA PRO A 210 15.73 -1.83 21.14
C PRO A 210 16.59 -1.22 22.26
N ASP A 211 17.63 -1.93 22.65
CA ASP A 211 18.70 -1.35 23.45
C ASP A 211 19.32 -0.17 22.66
N PRO A 212 19.55 1.01 23.28
CA PRO A 212 20.20 2.14 22.63
C PRO A 212 21.62 1.81 22.11
N ASP A 213 22.30 0.85 22.73
CA ASP A 213 23.62 0.39 22.34
C ASP A 213 23.61 -0.80 21.36
N ASP A 214 22.42 -1.23 20.90
CA ASP A 214 22.29 -2.30 19.91
C ASP A 214 23.14 -1.98 18.66
N PRO A 215 24.14 -2.82 18.33
CA PRO A 215 25.07 -2.54 17.23
C PRO A 215 24.39 -2.56 15.84
N GLY A 216 23.20 -3.13 15.70
CA GLY A 216 22.43 -3.11 14.44
C GLY A 216 21.57 -1.87 14.29
N LEU A 217 21.31 -1.12 15.35
CA LEU A 217 20.50 0.09 15.33
C LEU A 217 21.32 1.29 14.81
N ALA A 218 20.77 2.07 13.89
CA ALA A 218 21.33 3.35 13.51
C ALA A 218 21.28 4.31 14.73
N ARG A 219 22.38 5.02 14.98
CA ARG A 219 22.40 6.06 16.00
C ARG A 219 21.51 7.23 15.58
N ALA A 220 20.73 7.74 16.51
CA ALA A 220 19.78 8.81 16.29
C ALA A 220 20.46 10.18 16.41
N TYR A 221 20.20 11.06 15.44
CA TYR A 221 20.75 12.42 15.42
C TYR A 221 19.64 13.47 15.37
N GLY A 222 19.85 14.56 16.09
CA GLY A 222 19.01 15.74 16.01
C GLY A 222 19.07 16.42 14.62
N ARG A 223 18.28 17.46 14.46
CA ARG A 223 18.33 18.31 13.26
C ARG A 223 19.68 19.01 13.12
N ARG A 224 20.07 19.31 11.90
CA ARG A 224 21.24 20.14 11.63
C ARG A 224 20.99 21.57 12.15
N MET A 225 21.92 22.09 12.93
CA MET A 225 21.87 23.45 13.44
C MET A 225 22.42 24.44 12.40
N PRO A 226 22.13 25.76 12.52
CA PRO A 226 22.64 26.75 11.56
C PRO A 226 24.17 26.79 11.43
N ASP A 227 24.91 26.41 12.48
CA ASP A 227 26.37 26.29 12.45
C ASP A 227 26.87 24.98 11.79
N GLY A 228 25.95 24.16 11.31
CA GLY A 228 26.25 22.87 10.67
C GLY A 228 26.40 21.69 11.63
N SER A 229 26.39 21.92 12.95
CA SER A 229 26.51 20.86 13.95
C SER A 229 25.23 20.01 14.06
N ARG A 230 25.36 18.79 14.58
CA ARG A 230 24.28 17.91 15.01
C ARG A 230 24.59 17.29 16.35
N GLY A 231 23.65 17.36 17.28
CA GLY A 231 23.68 16.60 18.50
C GLY A 231 23.03 15.22 18.38
N PRO A 232 23.24 14.33 19.37
CA PRO A 232 22.47 13.10 19.47
C PRO A 232 21.00 13.41 19.76
N ALA A 233 20.09 12.61 19.22
CA ALA A 233 18.69 12.64 19.60
C ALA A 233 18.45 11.69 20.80
N PRO A 234 17.44 11.96 21.65
CA PRO A 234 17.11 11.09 22.77
C PRO A 234 16.61 9.73 22.29
N HIS A 235 17.04 8.68 22.99
CA HIS A 235 16.43 7.37 22.83
C HIS A 235 15.10 7.32 23.60
N VAL A 236 14.03 6.83 22.95
CA VAL A 236 12.71 6.76 23.57
C VAL A 236 12.13 5.35 23.47
N ASP A 237 11.51 4.88 24.55
CA ASP A 237 10.60 3.76 24.55
C ASP A 237 9.16 4.31 24.65
N THR A 238 8.36 4.03 23.66
CA THR A 238 6.99 4.58 23.59
C THR A 238 5.98 3.86 24.47
N ARG A 239 6.38 2.83 25.19
CA ARG A 239 5.63 2.12 26.25
C ARG A 239 4.14 1.94 25.90
N GLY A 240 3.24 2.63 26.62
CA GLY A 240 1.78 2.51 26.45
C GLY A 240 1.24 2.89 25.06
N ILE A 241 2.03 3.58 24.22
CA ILE A 241 1.68 3.82 22.83
C ILE A 241 2.49 2.96 21.84
N SER A 242 3.06 1.84 22.31
CA SER A 242 3.92 0.97 21.50
C SER A 242 3.28 0.51 20.20
N ALA A 243 1.99 0.18 20.22
CA ALA A 243 1.23 -0.21 19.03
C ALA A 243 1.07 0.91 17.98
N ALA A 244 1.37 2.15 18.35
CA ALA A 244 1.35 3.29 17.44
C ALA A 244 2.72 3.69 16.91
N ALA A 245 3.86 3.33 17.58
CA ALA A 245 5.13 3.96 17.24
C ALA A 245 6.43 3.22 17.61
N ASN A 246 6.40 2.03 18.22
CA ASN A 246 7.60 1.50 18.90
C ASN A 246 8.52 0.60 18.06
N MET A 247 8.06 0.15 16.87
CA MET A 247 8.81 -0.84 16.11
C MET A 247 10.13 -0.33 15.54
N THR A 248 11.05 -1.28 15.39
CA THR A 248 12.37 -1.10 14.77
C THR A 248 12.52 -2.15 13.68
N THR A 249 13.04 -1.76 12.51
CA THR A 249 13.24 -2.69 11.38
C THR A 249 14.32 -2.19 10.42
N SER A 250 14.75 -3.02 9.50
CA SER A 250 15.59 -2.69 8.34
C SER A 250 14.73 -2.48 7.09
N VAL A 251 15.30 -1.86 6.03
CA VAL A 251 14.58 -1.74 4.75
C VAL A 251 14.38 -3.09 4.09
N THR A 252 15.26 -4.07 4.31
CA THR A 252 15.14 -5.44 3.79
C THR A 252 14.00 -6.22 4.47
N ASP A 253 13.81 -6.06 5.77
CA ASP A 253 12.68 -6.69 6.45
C ASP A 253 11.36 -5.99 6.11
N LEU A 254 11.33 -4.65 6.10
CA LEU A 254 10.12 -3.92 5.73
C LEU A 254 9.72 -4.18 4.27
N ALA A 255 10.67 -4.52 3.39
CA ALA A 255 10.39 -4.99 2.04
C ALA A 255 9.54 -6.28 2.03
N ARG A 256 9.75 -7.20 2.99
CA ARG A 256 8.94 -8.42 3.13
C ARG A 256 7.49 -8.10 3.47
N PHE A 257 7.27 -7.09 4.32
CA PHE A 257 5.93 -6.59 4.62
C PHE A 257 5.30 -5.87 3.41
N ALA A 258 6.10 -5.15 2.61
CA ALA A 258 5.62 -4.56 1.37
C ALA A 258 5.24 -5.62 0.33
N MET A 259 6.00 -6.70 0.20
CA MET A 259 5.67 -7.85 -0.67
C MET A 259 4.32 -8.49 -0.31
N LEU A 260 4.00 -8.59 1.00
CA LEU A 260 2.69 -9.10 1.45
C LEU A 260 1.55 -8.32 0.81
N GLN A 261 1.70 -7.01 0.62
CA GLN A 261 0.64 -6.13 0.10
C GLN A 261 0.25 -6.42 -1.36
N PHE A 262 1.06 -7.19 -2.08
CA PHE A 262 0.80 -7.62 -3.47
C PHE A 262 0.32 -9.06 -3.57
N ARG A 263 0.25 -9.82 -2.46
CA ARG A 263 -0.11 -11.25 -2.48
C ARG A 263 -1.61 -11.46 -2.64
N ASP A 264 -1.95 -12.39 -3.51
CA ASP A 264 -3.30 -12.89 -3.69
C ASP A 264 -3.31 -14.44 -3.74
N GLY A 265 -2.61 -15.04 -2.78
CA GLY A 265 -2.43 -16.48 -2.65
C GLY A 265 -1.06 -16.83 -2.06
N PRO A 266 -0.73 -18.11 -1.89
CA PRO A 266 0.49 -18.55 -1.21
C PRO A 266 1.78 -18.36 -2.04
N ALA A 267 1.67 -18.01 -3.31
CA ALA A 267 2.84 -17.73 -4.14
C ALA A 267 3.61 -16.51 -3.60
N GLY A 268 4.92 -16.66 -3.46
CA GLY A 268 5.81 -15.60 -2.96
C GLY A 268 6.00 -15.56 -1.44
N GLY A 269 5.44 -16.52 -0.68
CA GLY A 269 5.64 -16.66 0.77
C GLY A 269 4.34 -16.80 1.56
N ALA A 270 4.43 -16.64 2.88
CA ALA A 270 3.28 -16.84 3.78
C ALA A 270 2.16 -15.82 3.49
N GLN A 271 0.95 -16.31 3.33
CA GLN A 271 -0.27 -15.52 3.18
C GLN A 271 -0.89 -15.34 4.58
N ILE A 272 -0.50 -14.31 5.30
CA ILE A 272 -0.95 -14.03 6.68
C ILE A 272 -2.27 -13.26 6.76
N LEU A 273 -2.77 -12.75 5.65
CA LEU A 273 -4.08 -12.14 5.44
C LEU A 273 -4.64 -12.60 4.10
N ARG A 274 -5.96 -12.69 3.99
CA ARG A 274 -6.60 -12.97 2.70
C ARG A 274 -6.30 -11.86 1.70
N GLY A 275 -6.15 -12.18 0.42
CA GLY A 275 -5.95 -11.16 -0.63
C GLY A 275 -7.10 -10.13 -0.68
N SER A 276 -8.35 -10.57 -0.45
CA SER A 276 -9.50 -9.66 -0.31
C SER A 276 -9.35 -8.69 0.86
N THR A 277 -8.81 -9.15 2.00
CA THR A 277 -8.56 -8.33 3.17
C THR A 277 -7.45 -7.30 2.91
N LEU A 278 -6.37 -7.71 2.23
CA LEU A 278 -5.32 -6.78 1.81
C LEU A 278 -5.89 -5.68 0.90
N ARG A 279 -6.71 -6.04 -0.10
CA ARG A 279 -7.38 -5.07 -0.97
C ARG A 279 -8.32 -4.14 -0.20
N GLU A 280 -9.03 -4.67 0.82
CA GLU A 280 -9.88 -3.85 1.68
C GLU A 280 -9.06 -2.83 2.48
N MET A 281 -7.92 -3.23 3.06
CA MET A 281 -7.03 -2.30 3.78
C MET A 281 -6.54 -1.14 2.90
N GLN A 282 -6.34 -1.41 1.61
CA GLN A 282 -5.74 -0.50 0.63
C GLN A 282 -6.76 0.43 -0.04
N ARG A 283 -8.06 0.20 0.12
CA ARG A 283 -9.10 1.10 -0.43
C ARG A 283 -9.39 2.26 0.52
N VAL A 284 -9.97 3.32 -0.03
CA VAL A 284 -10.39 4.49 0.76
C VAL A 284 -11.59 4.12 1.65
N HIS A 285 -11.44 4.29 2.96
CA HIS A 285 -12.51 4.24 3.96
C HIS A 285 -12.91 5.62 4.45
N TRP A 286 -11.99 6.58 4.39
CA TRP A 286 -12.24 7.99 4.61
C TRP A 286 -11.55 8.81 3.53
N LEU A 287 -12.24 9.75 2.91
CA LEU A 287 -11.72 10.62 1.87
C LEU A 287 -11.65 12.05 2.40
N GLU A 288 -10.49 12.70 2.24
CA GLU A 288 -10.33 14.10 2.58
C GLU A 288 -11.09 15.00 1.58
N PRO A 289 -11.52 16.21 1.98
CA PRO A 289 -12.36 17.07 1.12
C PRO A 289 -11.73 17.47 -0.21
N ASP A 290 -10.41 17.44 -0.32
CA ASP A 290 -9.67 17.74 -1.55
C ASP A 290 -9.63 16.58 -2.56
N TRP A 291 -10.12 15.41 -2.18
CA TRP A 291 -10.14 14.17 -2.96
C TRP A 291 -8.75 13.65 -3.39
N GLN A 292 -7.67 14.19 -2.84
CA GLN A 292 -6.29 13.79 -3.16
C GLN A 292 -5.71 12.84 -2.12
N ALA A 293 -6.20 12.95 -0.89
CA ALA A 293 -5.77 12.12 0.22
C ALA A 293 -6.96 11.43 0.88
N GLY A 294 -6.71 10.26 1.43
CA GLY A 294 -7.68 9.50 2.20
C GLY A 294 -7.00 8.50 3.10
N TRP A 295 -7.80 7.72 3.80
CA TRP A 295 -7.35 6.69 4.72
C TRP A 295 -8.01 5.36 4.40
N GLY A 296 -7.17 4.34 4.29
CA GLY A 296 -7.55 2.94 4.36
C GLY A 296 -7.50 2.44 5.80
N LEU A 297 -7.43 1.13 5.99
CA LEU A 297 -7.29 0.57 7.34
C LEU A 297 -5.82 0.56 7.75
N GLY A 298 -5.39 1.59 8.49
CA GLY A 298 -4.02 1.80 8.95
C GLY A 298 -3.06 2.40 7.90
N PHE A 299 -3.53 2.70 6.69
CA PHE A 299 -2.72 3.28 5.60
C PHE A 299 -3.25 4.64 5.17
N ARG A 300 -2.34 5.58 4.97
CA ARG A 300 -2.65 6.79 4.22
C ARG A 300 -2.66 6.46 2.72
N ILE A 301 -3.70 6.91 2.03
CA ILE A 301 -3.88 6.73 0.59
C ILE A 301 -3.74 8.09 -0.07
N LEU A 302 -2.98 8.16 -1.16
CA LEU A 302 -2.75 9.38 -1.92
C LEU A 302 -3.01 9.13 -3.40
N ARG A 303 -3.60 10.12 -4.06
CA ARG A 303 -3.74 10.16 -5.51
C ARG A 303 -2.99 11.36 -6.07
N ALA A 304 -1.92 11.10 -6.80
CA ALA A 304 -1.07 12.13 -7.39
C ALA A 304 -0.61 11.70 -8.79
N GLY A 305 -0.63 12.63 -9.76
CA GLY A 305 -0.20 12.35 -11.13
C GLY A 305 -0.95 11.19 -11.81
N GLY A 306 -2.24 11.02 -11.50
CA GLY A 306 -3.06 9.91 -12.02
C GLY A 306 -2.79 8.55 -11.37
N LYS A 307 -1.85 8.45 -10.42
CA LYS A 307 -1.49 7.22 -9.73
C LYS A 307 -2.03 7.22 -8.30
N THR A 308 -2.52 6.06 -7.87
CA THR A 308 -2.89 5.83 -6.47
C THR A 308 -1.75 5.11 -5.77
N SER A 309 -1.38 5.60 -4.60
CA SER A 309 -0.41 4.96 -3.71
C SER A 309 -0.94 4.93 -2.28
N PHE A 310 -0.47 3.97 -1.50
CA PHE A 310 -0.75 3.91 -0.07
C PHE A 310 0.52 3.62 0.72
N GLY A 311 0.49 3.88 2.01
CA GLY A 311 1.65 3.67 2.87
C GLY A 311 1.54 4.46 4.17
N HIS A 312 2.66 4.63 4.84
CA HIS A 312 2.75 5.45 6.05
C HIS A 312 4.16 6.01 6.21
N GLY A 313 4.25 7.21 6.75
CA GLY A 313 5.51 7.78 7.21
C GLY A 313 5.74 7.55 8.70
N GLY A 314 6.97 7.65 9.15
CA GLY A 314 7.35 7.54 10.56
C GLY A 314 8.24 8.69 11.02
N SER A 315 8.01 9.16 12.24
CA SER A 315 8.79 10.22 12.90
C SER A 315 8.92 9.93 14.39
N LEU A 316 10.13 9.67 14.80
CA LEU A 316 10.59 9.61 16.21
C LEU A 316 11.84 10.47 16.35
N PRO A 317 12.24 10.87 17.57
CA PRO A 317 13.50 11.59 17.76
C PRO A 317 14.66 10.90 17.05
N GLY A 318 15.31 11.63 16.14
CA GLY A 318 16.43 11.16 15.35
C GLY A 318 16.10 10.19 14.21
N TYR A 319 14.83 9.91 13.90
CA TYR A 319 14.45 9.02 12.80
C TYR A 319 13.32 9.59 11.98
N ARG A 320 13.46 9.51 10.65
CA ARG A 320 12.40 9.77 9.66
C ARG A 320 12.36 8.59 8.70
N THR A 321 11.17 8.05 8.48
CA THR A 321 10.99 6.85 7.67
C THR A 321 9.77 6.97 6.77
N GLN A 322 9.80 6.30 5.62
CA GLN A 322 8.69 6.28 4.68
C GLN A 322 8.57 4.90 4.02
N LEU A 323 7.37 4.37 4.01
CA LEU A 323 6.93 3.26 3.17
C LEU A 323 5.85 3.79 2.23
N ARG A 324 6.01 3.56 0.91
CA ARG A 324 4.98 3.87 -0.08
C ARG A 324 4.87 2.76 -1.12
N ILE A 325 3.64 2.43 -1.48
CA ILE A 325 3.28 1.28 -2.30
C ILE A 325 2.34 1.77 -3.40
N TRP A 326 2.66 1.43 -4.65
CA TRP A 326 1.85 1.68 -5.85
C TRP A 326 1.28 0.35 -6.33
N PRO A 327 0.02 0.01 -5.98
CA PRO A 327 -0.53 -1.32 -6.22
C PRO A 327 -0.67 -1.64 -7.70
N ALA A 328 -1.04 -0.68 -8.53
CA ALA A 328 -1.18 -0.88 -9.98
C ALA A 328 0.17 -1.20 -10.68
N GLU A 329 1.27 -0.70 -10.11
CA GLU A 329 2.63 -0.94 -10.60
C GLU A 329 3.29 -2.12 -9.90
N LYS A 330 2.63 -2.71 -8.89
CA LYS A 330 3.22 -3.68 -7.95
C LYS A 330 4.58 -3.22 -7.41
N LEU A 331 4.76 -1.92 -7.25
CA LEU A 331 5.99 -1.28 -6.83
C LEU A 331 5.88 -0.77 -5.40
N ALA A 332 6.89 -1.02 -4.58
CA ALA A 332 7.03 -0.36 -3.29
C ALA A 332 8.43 0.23 -3.14
N VAL A 333 8.50 1.37 -2.47
CA VAL A 333 9.76 2.03 -2.12
C VAL A 333 9.75 2.34 -0.64
N ILE A 334 10.87 2.09 0.00
CA ILE A 334 11.11 2.29 1.42
C ILE A 334 12.34 3.17 1.56
N ALA A 335 12.27 4.18 2.42
CA ALA A 335 13.42 4.99 2.81
C ALA A 335 13.42 5.23 4.31
N MET A 336 14.59 5.15 4.92
CA MET A 336 14.81 5.36 6.35
C MET A 336 16.03 6.22 6.55
N THR A 337 15.97 7.18 7.47
CA THR A 337 17.07 8.10 7.80
C THR A 337 17.23 8.20 9.30
N ASN A 338 18.45 8.51 9.76
CA ASN A 338 18.78 8.60 11.17
C ASN A 338 19.00 10.05 11.67
N ALA A 339 18.22 10.99 11.16
CA ALA A 339 18.20 12.35 11.66
C ALA A 339 16.80 12.99 11.61
N ASP A 340 16.57 13.99 12.48
CA ASP A 340 15.27 14.66 12.64
C ASP A 340 14.83 15.47 11.40
N ASP A 341 15.74 15.88 10.57
CA ASP A 341 15.53 16.64 9.34
C ASP A 341 15.76 15.79 8.06
N GLY A 342 15.79 14.46 8.20
CA GLY A 342 15.78 13.57 7.04
C GLY A 342 14.47 13.70 6.24
N ASP A 343 14.56 13.58 4.91
CA ASP A 343 13.41 13.63 4.01
C ASP A 343 13.25 12.32 3.21
N PRO A 344 12.81 11.23 3.87
CA PRO A 344 12.60 9.96 3.20
C PRO A 344 11.41 9.99 2.23
N LEU A 345 10.48 10.95 2.38
CA LEU A 345 9.34 11.10 1.47
C LEU A 345 9.82 11.46 0.06
N THR A 346 10.64 12.51 -0.06
CA THR A 346 11.23 12.91 -1.33
C THR A 346 12.10 11.78 -1.91
N MET A 347 12.86 11.04 -1.08
CA MET A 347 13.66 9.91 -1.55
C MET A 347 12.77 8.82 -2.18
N VAL A 348 11.65 8.48 -1.56
CA VAL A 348 10.70 7.49 -2.05
C VAL A 348 10.04 7.94 -3.36
N GLU A 349 9.59 9.19 -3.43
CA GLU A 349 8.92 9.73 -4.61
C GLU A 349 9.86 9.82 -5.82
N ARG A 350 11.09 10.28 -5.62
CA ARG A 350 12.09 10.33 -6.69
C ARG A 350 12.53 8.95 -7.14
N ALA A 351 12.76 8.01 -6.21
CA ALA A 351 13.08 6.64 -6.57
C ALA A 351 11.97 6.01 -7.44
N GLN A 352 10.69 6.17 -7.08
CA GLN A 352 9.57 5.71 -7.91
C GLN A 352 9.56 6.39 -9.29
N GLN A 353 9.77 7.70 -9.32
CA GLN A 353 9.75 8.48 -10.56
C GLN A 353 10.82 8.01 -11.54
N TYR A 354 12.03 7.69 -11.05
CA TYR A 354 13.16 7.30 -11.92
C TYR A 354 13.19 5.80 -12.23
N VAL A 355 12.77 4.94 -11.29
CA VAL A 355 12.91 3.48 -11.45
C VAL A 355 11.59 2.82 -11.90
N GLY A 356 10.45 3.38 -11.56
CA GLY A 356 9.14 2.80 -11.92
C GLY A 356 8.94 2.61 -13.42
N PRO A 357 9.12 3.64 -14.27
CA PRO A 357 8.95 3.49 -15.72
C PRO A 357 9.91 2.47 -16.38
N PRO A 358 11.23 2.45 -16.08
CA PRO A 358 12.13 1.39 -16.57
C PRO A 358 11.71 -0.02 -16.14
N ILE A 359 11.29 -0.20 -14.89
CA ILE A 359 10.77 -1.50 -14.42
C ILE A 359 9.53 -1.91 -15.22
N ALA A 360 8.55 -1.02 -15.36
CA ALA A 360 7.33 -1.30 -16.12
C ALA A 360 7.64 -1.67 -17.58
N LYS A 361 8.57 -0.94 -18.22
CA LYS A 361 9.03 -1.22 -19.58
C LYS A 361 9.75 -2.57 -19.68
N ALA A 362 10.61 -2.89 -18.71
CA ALA A 362 11.32 -4.15 -18.66
C ALA A 362 10.40 -5.34 -18.52
N ILE A 363 9.35 -5.21 -17.69
CA ILE A 363 8.32 -6.23 -17.49
C ILE A 363 7.47 -6.38 -18.75
N ALA A 364 6.97 -5.28 -19.32
CA ALA A 364 6.21 -5.30 -20.56
C ALA A 364 6.98 -5.99 -21.68
N LYS A 365 8.28 -5.74 -21.78
CA LYS A 365 9.17 -6.38 -22.76
C LYS A 365 9.35 -7.89 -22.49
N ALA A 366 9.41 -8.30 -21.22
CA ALA A 366 9.54 -9.71 -20.83
C ALA A 366 8.22 -10.50 -20.98
N THR A 367 7.09 -9.82 -20.77
CA THR A 367 5.74 -10.39 -20.89
C THR A 367 5.15 -10.21 -22.29
N ALA A 368 5.71 -9.32 -23.10
CA ALA A 368 5.42 -9.28 -24.51
C ALA A 368 5.85 -10.64 -25.08
N LYS A 369 4.93 -11.60 -25.04
CA LYS A 369 4.99 -12.72 -25.96
C LYS A 369 5.10 -12.11 -27.35
N ASP A 370 5.87 -12.77 -28.21
CA ASP A 370 5.87 -12.55 -29.67
C ASP A 370 4.48 -12.90 -30.30
N ASP A 371 3.43 -12.73 -29.56
CA ASP A 371 2.02 -12.87 -29.97
C ASP A 371 1.54 -11.56 -30.62
N LYS A 372 2.31 -11.02 -31.56
CA LYS A 372 1.70 -10.42 -32.75
C LYS A 372 1.17 -11.55 -33.63
N ARG A 373 0.27 -12.35 -33.07
CA ARG A 373 -0.57 -13.20 -33.92
C ARG A 373 -1.39 -12.23 -34.77
N ALA A 374 -1.15 -12.27 -36.08
CA ALA A 374 -2.08 -11.69 -37.02
C ALA A 374 -3.47 -12.21 -36.63
N PRO A 375 -4.49 -11.37 -36.63
CA PRO A 375 -5.83 -11.78 -36.25
C PRO A 375 -6.26 -12.96 -37.13
N ASP A 376 -6.92 -13.95 -36.54
CA ASP A 376 -7.40 -15.12 -37.29
C ASP A 376 -8.24 -14.62 -38.48
N PRO A 377 -7.85 -14.94 -39.73
CA PRO A 377 -8.62 -14.52 -40.91
C PRO A 377 -10.09 -14.97 -40.84
N ALA A 378 -10.39 -16.04 -40.11
CA ALA A 378 -11.71 -16.51 -39.85
C ALA A 378 -12.58 -15.51 -39.06
N TRP A 379 -11.98 -14.59 -38.32
CA TRP A 379 -12.74 -13.58 -37.56
C TRP A 379 -13.41 -12.52 -38.44
N ARG A 380 -13.06 -12.42 -39.72
CA ARG A 380 -13.77 -11.55 -40.67
C ARG A 380 -15.27 -11.82 -40.74
N ARG A 381 -15.73 -13.03 -40.40
CA ARG A 381 -17.14 -13.41 -40.33
C ARG A 381 -17.94 -12.67 -39.25
N TYR A 382 -17.27 -12.11 -38.24
CA TYR A 382 -17.90 -11.37 -37.15
C TYR A 382 -17.90 -9.85 -37.38
N VAL A 383 -17.09 -9.37 -38.32
CA VAL A 383 -17.02 -7.96 -38.67
C VAL A 383 -18.33 -7.49 -39.27
N GLY A 384 -18.91 -6.44 -38.67
CA GLY A 384 -20.21 -5.93 -39.12
C GLY A 384 -20.79 -4.90 -38.21
N ARG A 385 -22.00 -4.48 -38.56
CA ARG A 385 -22.82 -3.54 -37.80
C ARG A 385 -23.93 -4.31 -37.11
N TYR A 386 -24.18 -3.96 -35.85
CA TYR A 386 -25.17 -4.64 -35.04
C TYR A 386 -26.02 -3.61 -34.32
N ARG A 387 -27.31 -3.89 -34.19
CA ARG A 387 -28.29 -2.97 -33.62
C ARG A 387 -29.16 -3.66 -32.60
N SER A 388 -29.44 -2.97 -31.51
CA SER A 388 -30.50 -3.31 -30.57
C SER A 388 -31.40 -2.10 -30.34
N ARG A 389 -32.46 -2.31 -29.54
CA ARG A 389 -33.31 -1.20 -29.11
C ARG A 389 -32.56 -0.12 -28.31
N TRP A 390 -31.42 -0.48 -27.69
CA TRP A 390 -30.69 0.37 -26.77
C TRP A 390 -29.50 1.07 -27.41
N GLY A 391 -29.10 0.69 -28.58
CA GLY A 391 -27.96 1.30 -29.26
C GLY A 391 -27.39 0.42 -30.37
N ASP A 392 -26.40 0.96 -31.02
CA ASP A 392 -25.65 0.38 -32.11
C ASP A 392 -24.28 -0.08 -31.67
N ALA A 393 -23.76 -1.13 -32.28
CA ALA A 393 -22.40 -1.59 -32.11
C ALA A 393 -21.76 -1.92 -33.44
N GLN A 394 -20.47 -1.67 -33.57
CA GLN A 394 -19.69 -2.10 -34.74
C GLN A 394 -18.54 -3.00 -34.30
N VAL A 395 -18.44 -4.16 -34.92
CA VAL A 395 -17.33 -5.08 -34.76
C VAL A 395 -16.34 -4.88 -35.89
N LEU A 396 -15.10 -4.63 -35.52
CA LEU A 396 -13.98 -4.38 -36.43
C LEU A 396 -12.86 -5.40 -36.17
N LEU A 397 -12.06 -5.65 -37.19
CA LEU A 397 -10.84 -6.42 -37.06
C LEU A 397 -9.67 -5.47 -36.70
N GLY A 398 -9.11 -5.62 -35.52
CA GLY A 398 -7.91 -4.92 -35.08
C GLY A 398 -6.63 -5.66 -35.50
N ASP A 399 -5.48 -5.20 -34.99
CA ASP A 399 -4.18 -5.77 -35.32
C ASP A 399 -3.97 -7.18 -34.72
N ASP A 400 -4.58 -7.46 -33.57
CA ASP A 400 -4.41 -8.70 -32.78
C ASP A 400 -5.73 -9.27 -32.22
N SER A 401 -6.84 -8.54 -32.35
CA SER A 401 -8.12 -8.85 -31.73
C SER A 401 -9.30 -8.31 -32.54
N LEU A 402 -10.50 -8.79 -32.24
CA LEU A 402 -11.72 -8.08 -32.63
C LEU A 402 -11.95 -6.89 -31.68
N LEU A 403 -12.42 -5.79 -32.23
CA LEU A 403 -12.80 -4.59 -31.48
C LEU A 403 -14.32 -4.38 -31.62
N LEU A 404 -15.01 -4.16 -30.52
CA LEU A 404 -16.38 -3.73 -30.49
C LEU A 404 -16.44 -2.30 -30.03
N ILE A 405 -17.03 -1.42 -30.83
CA ILE A 405 -17.19 0.00 -30.59
C ILE A 405 -18.65 0.41 -30.63
N ASP A 406 -18.99 1.50 -29.95
CA ASP A 406 -20.25 2.22 -30.15
C ASP A 406 -20.02 3.35 -31.17
N PRO A 407 -20.56 3.23 -32.41
CA PRO A 407 -20.31 4.22 -33.46
C PRO A 407 -21.11 5.51 -33.28
N SER A 408 -22.02 5.59 -32.30
CA SER A 408 -22.81 6.77 -31.99
C SER A 408 -22.06 7.79 -31.11
N LEU A 409 -20.96 7.35 -30.47
CA LEU A 409 -20.17 8.20 -29.59
C LEU A 409 -19.30 9.19 -30.38
N PRO A 410 -19.15 10.43 -29.93
CA PRO A 410 -18.24 11.42 -30.54
C PRO A 410 -16.78 10.95 -30.59
N ASP A 411 -16.36 10.15 -29.62
CA ASP A 411 -15.08 9.45 -29.61
C ASP A 411 -15.32 7.94 -29.36
N PRO A 412 -15.28 7.12 -30.42
CA PRO A 412 -15.56 5.70 -30.31
C PRO A 412 -14.51 4.94 -29.49
N MET A 413 -13.31 5.54 -29.27
CA MET A 413 -12.24 4.92 -28.49
C MET A 413 -12.46 5.03 -26.99
N LEU A 414 -13.37 5.88 -26.51
CA LEU A 414 -13.73 5.98 -25.11
C LEU A 414 -14.28 4.67 -24.52
N MET A 415 -14.98 3.89 -25.37
CA MET A 415 -15.67 2.66 -24.96
C MET A 415 -15.30 1.47 -25.83
N VAL A 416 -14.08 1.41 -26.35
CA VAL A 416 -13.65 0.24 -27.12
C VAL A 416 -13.51 -0.98 -26.23
N ILE A 417 -14.13 -2.08 -26.67
CA ILE A 417 -14.05 -3.39 -26.03
C ILE A 417 -13.20 -4.30 -26.93
N ARG A 418 -12.10 -4.83 -26.41
CA ARG A 418 -11.32 -5.88 -27.08
C ARG A 418 -11.97 -7.23 -26.83
N LEU A 419 -12.07 -8.07 -27.84
CA LEU A 419 -12.67 -9.38 -27.73
C LEU A 419 -11.56 -10.44 -27.74
N GLN A 420 -11.37 -11.09 -26.60
CA GLN A 420 -10.37 -12.14 -26.39
C GLN A 420 -11.02 -13.52 -26.67
N PRO A 421 -10.50 -14.35 -27.57
CA PRO A 421 -11.10 -15.65 -27.87
C PRO A 421 -11.05 -16.56 -26.64
N VAL A 422 -12.11 -17.34 -26.42
CA VAL A 422 -12.19 -18.35 -25.37
C VAL A 422 -11.76 -19.69 -25.95
N GLU A 423 -10.69 -20.25 -25.39
CA GLU A 423 -10.14 -21.53 -25.85
C GLU A 423 -11.19 -22.64 -25.74
N GLY A 424 -11.33 -23.46 -26.82
CA GLY A 424 -12.28 -24.57 -26.87
C GLY A 424 -13.75 -24.16 -27.06
N GLN A 425 -14.07 -22.86 -27.15
CA GLN A 425 -15.44 -22.39 -27.37
C GLN A 425 -15.56 -21.65 -28.73
N ALA A 426 -16.16 -22.28 -29.69
CA ALA A 426 -16.38 -21.66 -31.00
C ALA A 426 -17.24 -20.40 -30.87
N HIS A 427 -16.92 -19.37 -31.65
CA HIS A 427 -17.69 -18.11 -31.76
C HIS A 427 -17.84 -17.35 -30.45
N THR A 428 -17.04 -17.69 -29.41
CA THR A 428 -17.14 -17.14 -28.07
C THR A 428 -15.84 -16.36 -27.72
N PHE A 429 -16.04 -15.16 -27.19
CA PHE A 429 -14.98 -14.25 -26.76
C PHE A 429 -15.26 -13.76 -25.34
N ARG A 430 -14.26 -13.22 -24.67
CA ARG A 430 -14.38 -12.43 -23.44
C ARG A 430 -14.25 -10.96 -23.77
N ALA A 431 -15.13 -10.14 -23.23
CA ALA A 431 -15.02 -8.70 -23.32
C ALA A 431 -13.90 -8.19 -22.43
N ASP A 432 -12.93 -7.48 -23.00
CA ASP A 432 -11.86 -6.78 -22.29
C ASP A 432 -12.08 -5.28 -22.49
N ALA A 433 -12.78 -4.67 -21.52
CA ALA A 433 -13.10 -3.25 -21.49
C ALA A 433 -12.21 -2.53 -20.50
N LYS A 434 -11.80 -1.31 -20.80
CA LYS A 434 -11.03 -0.47 -19.90
C LYS A 434 -11.84 -0.13 -18.64
N ASP A 435 -11.19 -0.14 -17.50
CA ASP A 435 -11.72 0.28 -16.20
C ASP A 435 -12.95 -0.54 -15.70
N GLY A 436 -13.15 -1.75 -16.21
CA GLY A 436 -14.24 -2.63 -15.79
C GLY A 436 -15.64 -2.10 -16.13
N TYR A 437 -15.73 -1.15 -17.05
CA TYR A 437 -16.99 -0.57 -17.48
C TYR A 437 -17.82 -1.57 -18.31
N ALA A 438 -19.14 -1.48 -18.20
CA ALA A 438 -20.10 -2.30 -18.93
C ALA A 438 -19.82 -3.82 -18.76
N SER A 439 -19.65 -4.52 -19.86
CA SER A 439 -19.59 -6.00 -19.94
C SER A 439 -18.17 -6.56 -19.73
N HIS A 440 -17.25 -5.86 -19.05
CA HIS A 440 -15.90 -6.37 -18.82
C HIS A 440 -15.92 -7.76 -18.17
N GLY A 441 -15.20 -8.71 -18.77
CA GLY A 441 -15.13 -10.10 -18.32
C GLY A 441 -16.31 -10.97 -18.73
N GLU A 442 -17.37 -10.40 -19.32
CA GLU A 442 -18.53 -11.17 -19.80
C GLU A 442 -18.25 -11.89 -21.12
N ALA A 443 -19.07 -12.91 -21.40
CA ALA A 443 -18.99 -13.60 -22.66
C ALA A 443 -19.62 -12.76 -23.79
N VAL A 444 -18.94 -12.73 -24.92
CA VAL A 444 -19.44 -12.20 -26.19
C VAL A 444 -19.53 -13.36 -27.16
N VAL A 445 -20.76 -13.67 -27.62
CA VAL A 445 -21.05 -14.85 -28.44
C VAL A 445 -21.66 -14.41 -29.75
N PHE A 446 -21.12 -14.89 -30.87
CA PHE A 446 -21.66 -14.64 -32.19
C PHE A 446 -22.52 -15.83 -32.66
N GLU A 447 -23.72 -15.55 -33.13
CA GLU A 447 -24.60 -16.49 -33.82
C GLU A 447 -24.42 -16.34 -35.34
N LEU A 448 -24.26 -17.46 -36.04
CA LEU A 448 -23.99 -17.46 -37.48
C LEU A 448 -25.17 -18.07 -38.26
N ASP A 449 -25.33 -17.62 -39.50
CA ASP A 449 -26.20 -18.27 -40.46
C ASP A 449 -25.58 -19.53 -41.08
N ALA A 450 -26.31 -20.21 -41.94
CA ALA A 450 -25.84 -21.39 -42.67
C ALA A 450 -24.64 -21.08 -43.60
N GLY A 451 -24.45 -19.82 -43.99
CA GLY A 451 -23.32 -19.34 -44.79
C GLY A 451 -22.09 -18.99 -43.95
N GLY A 452 -22.19 -19.11 -42.62
CA GLY A 452 -21.10 -18.83 -41.69
C GLY A 452 -20.85 -17.34 -41.42
N ARG A 453 -21.81 -16.45 -41.72
CA ARG A 453 -21.76 -15.01 -41.41
C ARG A 453 -22.50 -14.72 -40.10
N ALA A 454 -22.00 -13.85 -39.30
CA ALA A 454 -22.66 -13.47 -38.05
C ALA A 454 -23.94 -12.69 -38.31
N THR A 455 -25.01 -13.18 -37.70
CA THR A 455 -26.37 -12.57 -37.77
C THR A 455 -26.73 -11.87 -36.47
N ARG A 456 -26.05 -12.22 -35.37
CA ARG A 456 -26.28 -11.66 -34.03
C ARG A 456 -25.02 -11.70 -33.22
N VAL A 457 -24.84 -10.72 -32.37
CA VAL A 457 -23.84 -10.74 -31.27
C VAL A 457 -24.58 -10.62 -29.94
N ARG A 458 -24.27 -11.51 -29.01
CA ARG A 458 -24.73 -11.46 -27.64
C ARG A 458 -23.58 -11.01 -26.71
N VAL A 459 -23.81 -9.96 -25.96
CA VAL A 459 -22.87 -9.43 -24.96
C VAL A 459 -23.50 -9.63 -23.58
N GLY A 460 -22.96 -10.54 -22.78
CA GLY A 460 -23.60 -10.99 -21.55
C GLY A 460 -24.97 -11.64 -21.90
N GLN A 461 -26.05 -11.06 -21.36
CA GLN A 461 -27.43 -11.52 -21.64
C GLN A 461 -28.16 -10.68 -22.69
N ASN A 462 -27.56 -9.59 -23.17
CA ASN A 462 -28.16 -8.75 -24.20
C ASN A 462 -27.67 -9.12 -25.60
N TYR A 463 -28.51 -8.90 -26.63
CA TYR A 463 -28.10 -9.17 -27.99
C TYR A 463 -28.39 -8.00 -28.93
N LEU A 464 -27.59 -7.93 -29.99
CA LEU A 464 -27.77 -7.02 -31.11
C LEU A 464 -27.80 -7.82 -32.39
N ASP A 465 -28.76 -7.54 -33.24
CA ASP A 465 -28.93 -8.19 -34.56
C ASP A 465 -28.08 -7.47 -35.62
N ALA A 466 -27.52 -8.25 -36.54
CA ALA A 466 -26.74 -7.69 -37.63
C ALA A 466 -27.61 -6.82 -38.55
N VAL A 467 -27.08 -5.67 -38.99
CA VAL A 467 -27.74 -4.77 -39.94
C VAL A 467 -26.82 -4.45 -41.11
N GLU A 468 -27.41 -4.24 -42.31
CA GLU A 468 -26.62 -3.91 -43.50
C GLU A 468 -26.21 -2.44 -43.55
N SER A 469 -27.03 -1.57 -42.99
CA SER A 469 -26.80 -0.11 -42.95
C SER A 469 -27.27 0.48 -41.63
N TRP A 470 -26.80 1.67 -41.34
CA TRP A 470 -27.27 2.45 -40.15
C TRP A 470 -28.62 3.08 -40.41
#